data_ebf5329ce9f24a0350f056f20f2ed4c7
#
_entry.id   ebf5329ce9f24a0350f056f20f2ed4c7
#
_cell.length_a   1.000
_cell.length_b   1.000
_cell.length_c   1.000
_cell.angle_alpha   90.00
_cell.angle_beta   90.00
_cell.angle_gamma   90.00
#
_symmetry.space_group_name_H-M   'P 1'
#
loop_
_entity.id
_entity.type
_entity.pdbx_description
1 polymer ?
#
loop_
_entity_poly.entity_id
_entity_poly.type
_entity_poly.pdbx_seq_one_letter_code
_entity_poly.pdbx_strand_id
1 'polypeptide(L)'
;MTNLLFLFDDCKKFIVRIGEDGFIEECKKHSAAPCRIIALNGLNEEPQVGAVIVMERAQRLHVIKPYESLQSVCEYYGVLEDELLEYNAISYIYPYQIVEIP
;
A
#
# COMPACT_ATOMS: atom_id res chain seq x y z
N MET A 1 -3.09 -13.67 25.89
CA MET A 1 -3.23 -13.30 25.25
C MET A 1 -3.33 -13.10 24.36
N THR A 2 -2.71 -13.30 24.36
CA THR A 2 -3.28 -13.30 23.33
C THR A 2 -3.88 -12.15 22.70
N ASN A 3 -4.11 -11.10 23.29
CA ASN A 3 -4.77 -9.97 22.71
C ASN A 3 -4.05 -9.40 21.53
N LEU A 4 -2.76 -9.34 21.61
CA LEU A 4 -1.99 -8.81 20.50
C LEU A 4 -2.20 -9.62 19.24
N LEU A 5 -2.14 -10.93 19.37
CA LEU A 5 -2.41 -11.79 18.25
C LEU A 5 -3.83 -11.59 17.76
N PHE A 6 -4.72 -11.35 18.66
CA PHE A 6 -6.10 -11.20 18.33
C PHE A 6 -6.36 -9.94 17.51
N LEU A 7 -5.63 -8.87 17.81
CA LEU A 7 -5.74 -7.65 17.01
C LEU A 7 -5.29 -7.85 15.60
N PHE A 8 -4.43 -8.82 15.37
CA PHE A 8 -3.91 -9.12 14.04
C PHE A 8 -4.38 -10.48 13.59
N ASP A 9 -5.57 -10.89 14.04
CA ASP A 9 -6.03 -12.23 13.78
C ASP A 9 -6.28 -12.51 12.32
N ASP A 10 -6.60 -11.49 11.54
CA ASP A 10 -6.69 -11.67 10.10
C ASP A 10 -5.30 -11.80 9.50
N CYS A 11 -4.28 -11.57 10.32
CA CYS A 11 -2.89 -11.80 9.97
C CYS A 11 -2.39 -10.99 8.82
N LYS A 12 -3.04 -9.89 8.54
CA LYS A 12 -2.63 -9.06 7.42
C LYS A 12 -1.70 -7.94 7.83
N LYS A 13 -1.80 -7.50 9.08
CA LYS A 13 -1.00 -6.39 9.58
C LYS A 13 0.15 -6.88 10.41
N PHE A 14 1.29 -6.23 10.28
CA PHE A 14 2.49 -6.59 11.03
C PHE A 14 3.37 -5.35 11.18
N ILE A 15 4.33 -5.44 12.10
CA ILE A 15 5.18 -4.31 12.44
C ILE A 15 6.52 -4.47 11.75
N VAL A 16 6.99 -3.39 11.14
CA VAL A 16 8.25 -3.37 10.39
C VAL A 16 9.07 -2.17 10.79
N ARG A 17 10.38 -2.37 10.95
CA ARG A 17 11.33 -1.27 11.10
C ARG A 17 11.93 -1.01 9.73
N ILE A 18 11.91 0.24 9.30
CA ILE A 18 12.42 0.60 7.98
C ILE A 18 13.92 0.42 7.96
N GLY A 19 14.40 -0.43 7.05
CA GLY A 19 15.82 -0.71 6.90
C GLY A 19 16.53 0.37 6.07
N GLU A 20 17.82 0.15 5.87
CA GLU A 20 18.67 1.14 5.19
C GLU A 20 18.27 1.37 3.74
N ASP A 21 17.63 0.39 3.12
CA ASP A 21 17.19 0.53 1.73
C ASP A 21 15.97 1.44 1.58
N GLY A 22 15.36 1.82 2.70
CA GLY A 22 14.30 2.80 2.70
C GLY A 22 12.90 2.21 2.65
N PHE A 23 11.93 3.11 2.74
CA PHE A 23 10.52 2.74 2.85
C PHE A 23 10.01 1.99 1.63
N ILE A 24 10.32 2.49 0.42
CA ILE A 24 9.79 1.88 -0.81
C ILE A 24 10.28 0.44 -0.94
N GLU A 25 11.55 0.20 -0.62
CA GLU A 25 12.09 -1.16 -0.70
C GLU A 25 11.47 -2.06 0.34
N GLU A 26 11.16 -1.54 1.53
CA GLU A 26 10.45 -2.34 2.53
C GLU A 26 9.07 -2.71 2.02
N CYS A 27 8.38 -1.77 1.38
CA CYS A 27 7.05 -2.06 0.82
C CYS A 27 7.14 -3.16 -0.24
N LYS A 28 8.14 -3.07 -1.12
CA LYS A 28 8.32 -4.09 -2.15
C LYS A 28 8.62 -5.45 -1.53
N LYS A 29 9.45 -5.46 -0.51
CA LYS A 29 9.84 -6.69 0.18
C LYS A 29 8.61 -7.40 0.76
N HIS A 30 7.64 -6.64 1.24
CA HIS A 30 6.47 -7.19 1.89
C HIS A 30 5.21 -7.15 1.02
N SER A 31 5.36 -6.83 -0.26
CA SER A 31 4.24 -6.78 -1.20
C SER A 31 3.14 -5.82 -0.73
N ALA A 32 3.56 -4.62 -0.36
CA ALA A 32 2.65 -3.60 0.13
C ALA A 32 2.66 -2.39 -0.79
N ALA A 33 1.52 -1.68 -0.86
CA ALA A 33 1.41 -0.47 -1.66
C ALA A 33 1.82 0.72 -0.78
N PRO A 34 2.88 1.46 -1.16
CA PRO A 34 3.37 2.54 -0.31
C PRO A 34 2.32 3.57 0.09
N CYS A 35 1.45 3.97 -0.84
CA CYS A 35 0.44 4.97 -0.53
C CYS A 35 -0.52 4.48 0.57
N ARG A 36 -0.88 3.20 0.53
CA ARG A 36 -1.75 2.64 1.56
C ARG A 36 -1.05 2.56 2.91
N ILE A 37 0.24 2.22 2.89
CA ILE A 37 0.98 2.11 4.15
C ILE A 37 1.15 3.47 4.81
N ILE A 38 1.41 4.51 4.00
CA ILE A 38 1.49 5.86 4.52
C ILE A 38 0.16 6.24 5.20
N ALA A 39 -0.95 5.98 4.51
CA ALA A 39 -2.27 6.28 5.05
C ALA A 39 -2.59 5.45 6.28
N LEU A 40 -2.25 4.17 6.24
CA LEU A 40 -2.51 3.26 7.36
C LEU A 40 -1.86 3.75 8.65
N ASN A 41 -0.70 4.37 8.53
CA ASN A 41 0.04 4.87 9.68
C ASN A 41 -0.25 6.34 9.99
N GLY A 42 -1.19 6.96 9.29
CA GLY A 42 -1.56 8.34 9.54
C GLY A 42 -0.46 9.33 9.21
N LEU A 43 0.38 9.00 8.25
CA LEU A 43 1.50 9.83 7.87
C LEU A 43 1.16 10.67 6.64
N ASN A 44 1.89 11.78 6.47
CA ASN A 44 1.75 12.64 5.31
C ASN A 44 2.84 12.42 4.29
N GLU A 45 3.88 11.71 4.66
CA GLU A 45 5.02 11.46 3.80
C GLU A 45 5.67 10.15 4.18
N GLU A 46 6.67 9.74 3.41
CA GLU A 46 7.33 8.47 3.66
C GLU A 46 8.06 8.48 5.00
N PRO A 47 7.93 7.40 5.77
CA PRO A 47 8.69 7.28 7.01
C PRO A 47 10.18 7.10 6.71
N GLN A 48 11.01 7.53 7.63
CA GLN A 48 12.45 7.50 7.45
C GLN A 48 13.03 6.17 7.90
N VAL A 49 14.25 5.92 7.47
CA VAL A 49 15.02 4.76 7.93
C VAL A 49 15.01 4.73 9.45
N GLY A 50 14.76 3.55 9.99
CA GLY A 50 14.70 3.36 11.43
C GLY A 50 13.32 3.50 12.04
N ALA A 51 12.38 4.07 11.31
CA ALA A 51 11.01 4.21 11.81
C ALA A 51 10.35 2.85 11.94
N VAL A 52 9.49 2.73 12.92
CA VAL A 52 8.72 1.51 13.14
C VAL A 52 7.28 1.80 12.75
N ILE A 53 6.77 1.02 11.81
CA ILE A 53 5.44 1.28 11.24
C ILE A 53 4.65 -0.02 11.16
N VAL A 54 3.35 0.13 10.98
CA VAL A 54 2.46 -0.99 10.70
C VAL A 54 2.39 -1.16 9.19
N MET A 55 2.51 -2.40 8.74
CA MET A 55 2.46 -2.70 7.33
C MET A 55 1.40 -3.76 7.08
N GLU A 56 0.85 -3.78 5.87
CA GLU A 56 -0.17 -4.74 5.50
C GLU A 56 0.15 -5.25 4.11
N ARG A 57 0.22 -6.58 3.97
CA ARG A 57 0.46 -7.18 2.67
C ARG A 57 -0.76 -7.03 1.79
N ALA A 58 -0.55 -6.62 0.56
CA ALA A 58 -1.62 -6.48 -0.41
C ALA A 58 -1.93 -7.83 -1.04
N GLN A 59 -3.19 -8.04 -1.40
CA GLN A 59 -3.58 -9.23 -2.13
C GLN A 59 -3.33 -9.06 -3.62
N ARG A 60 -3.56 -7.85 -4.14
CA ARG A 60 -3.35 -7.57 -5.55
C ARG A 60 -2.65 -6.23 -5.69
N LEU A 61 -1.47 -6.24 -6.25
CA LEU A 61 -0.73 -5.02 -6.54
C LEU A 61 -0.68 -4.79 -8.04
N HIS A 62 -0.68 -3.53 -8.42
CA HIS A 62 -0.53 -3.15 -9.81
C HIS A 62 0.45 -1.99 -9.90
N VAL A 63 1.41 -2.08 -10.81
CA VAL A 63 2.34 -1.00 -11.08
C VAL A 63 1.82 -0.28 -12.32
N ILE A 64 1.50 1.00 -12.16
CA ILE A 64 0.92 1.79 -13.25
C ILE A 64 1.96 1.96 -14.36
N LYS A 65 1.56 1.66 -15.58
CA LYS A 65 2.44 1.83 -16.73
C LYS A 65 2.19 3.19 -17.38
N PRO A 66 3.21 3.74 -18.09
CA PRO A 66 3.07 5.09 -18.65
C PRO A 66 1.88 5.28 -19.56
N TYR A 67 1.42 4.22 -20.23
CA TYR A 67 0.31 4.33 -21.18
C TYR A 67 -1.04 4.01 -20.56
N GLU A 68 -1.09 3.69 -19.28
CA GLU A 68 -2.35 3.34 -18.64
C GLU A 68 -3.06 4.56 -18.09
N SER A 69 -4.40 4.52 -18.13
CA SER A 69 -5.23 5.53 -17.52
C SER A 69 -5.94 4.92 -16.33
N LEU A 70 -6.49 5.77 -15.47
CA LEU A 70 -7.28 5.29 -14.35
C LEU A 70 -8.42 4.42 -14.86
N GLN A 71 -9.09 4.86 -15.92
CA GLN A 71 -10.19 4.11 -16.50
C GLN A 71 -9.75 2.73 -16.96
N SER A 72 -8.63 2.65 -17.68
CA SER A 72 -8.20 1.38 -18.23
C SER A 72 -7.80 0.40 -17.14
N VAL A 73 -7.15 0.87 -16.09
CA VAL A 73 -6.77 0.03 -14.97
C VAL A 73 -8.02 -0.50 -14.26
N CYS A 74 -8.97 0.39 -14.00
CA CYS A 74 -10.19 0.02 -13.29
C CYS A 74 -11.03 -0.96 -14.11
N GLU A 75 -11.09 -0.76 -15.42
CA GLU A 75 -11.84 -1.68 -16.28
C GLU A 75 -11.19 -3.07 -16.29
N TYR A 76 -9.88 -3.08 -16.30
CA TYR A 76 -9.17 -4.36 -16.30
C TYR A 76 -9.48 -5.18 -15.07
N TYR A 77 -9.55 -4.53 -13.91
CA TYR A 77 -9.78 -5.23 -12.65
C TYR A 77 -11.24 -5.28 -12.21
N GLY A 78 -12.11 -4.60 -12.94
CA GLY A 78 -13.54 -4.60 -12.59
C GLY A 78 -13.84 -3.83 -11.33
N VAL A 79 -13.15 -2.73 -11.08
CA VAL A 79 -13.39 -1.90 -9.91
C VAL A 79 -13.76 -0.49 -10.35
N LEU A 80 -14.39 0.26 -9.45
CA LEU A 80 -14.76 1.64 -9.73
C LEU A 80 -13.56 2.55 -9.50
N GLU A 81 -13.50 3.65 -10.27
CA GLU A 81 -12.40 4.59 -10.13
C GLU A 81 -12.32 5.17 -8.72
N ASP A 82 -13.48 5.56 -8.16
CA ASP A 82 -13.51 6.11 -6.82
C ASP A 82 -13.04 5.09 -5.80
N GLU A 83 -13.40 3.82 -5.98
CA GLU A 83 -12.96 2.77 -5.07
C GLU A 83 -11.45 2.65 -5.06
N LEU A 84 -10.85 2.65 -6.24
CA LEU A 84 -9.41 2.49 -6.33
C LEU A 84 -8.69 3.65 -5.69
N LEU A 85 -9.14 4.87 -5.99
CA LEU A 85 -8.50 6.06 -5.44
C LEU A 85 -8.63 6.13 -3.92
N GLU A 86 -9.84 5.89 -3.40
CA GLU A 86 -10.06 5.95 -1.96
C GLU A 86 -9.31 4.86 -1.23
N TYR A 87 -9.31 3.66 -1.80
CA TYR A 87 -8.65 2.52 -1.17
C TYR A 87 -7.16 2.77 -1.00
N ASN A 88 -6.56 3.48 -1.96
CA ASN A 88 -5.14 3.78 -1.93
C ASN A 88 -4.81 5.15 -1.31
N ALA A 89 -5.84 5.89 -0.91
CA ALA A 89 -5.68 7.22 -0.33
C ALA A 89 -4.92 8.15 -1.27
N ILE A 90 -5.28 8.13 -2.54
CA ILE A 90 -4.64 8.95 -3.57
C ILE A 90 -5.70 9.71 -4.35
N SER A 91 -5.28 10.78 -5.03
CA SER A 91 -6.17 11.60 -5.84
C SER A 91 -6.03 11.33 -7.33
N TYR A 92 -4.92 10.75 -7.73
CA TYR A 92 -4.65 10.49 -9.15
C TYR A 92 -3.58 9.41 -9.24
N ILE A 93 -3.41 8.85 -10.44
CA ILE A 93 -2.37 7.86 -10.67
C ILE A 93 -1.27 8.46 -11.56
N TYR A 94 -0.09 7.88 -11.49
CA TYR A 94 1.05 8.32 -12.30
C TYR A 94 1.92 7.11 -12.63
N PRO A 95 2.77 7.22 -13.65
CA PRO A 95 3.58 6.09 -14.09
C PRO A 95 4.45 5.52 -12.96
N TYR A 96 4.51 4.21 -12.91
CA TYR A 96 5.32 3.43 -11.97
C TYR A 96 4.85 3.50 -10.53
N GLN A 97 3.72 4.14 -10.28
CA GLN A 97 3.11 4.12 -8.96
C GLN A 97 2.61 2.71 -8.66
N ILE A 98 2.80 2.29 -7.42
CA ILE A 98 2.32 0.98 -6.97
C ILE A 98 1.02 1.20 -6.23
N VAL A 99 -0.05 0.57 -6.71
CA VAL A 99 -1.36 0.68 -6.07
C VAL A 99 -1.87 -0.70 -5.73
N GLU A 100 -2.73 -0.75 -4.73
CA GLU A 100 -3.40 -1.98 -4.36
C GLU A 100 -4.79 -1.99 -4.97
N ILE A 101 -5.17 -3.11 -5.57
CA ILE A 101 -6.49 -3.26 -6.19
C ILE A 101 -7.46 -3.71 -5.11
N PRO A 102 -8.52 -2.94 -4.88
CA PRO A 102 -9.49 -3.28 -3.83
C PRO A 102 -10.29 -4.53 -4.11
#